data_f9c3316b0100b3095a67f74bccf3edfb
#
_entry.id   f9c3316b0100b3095a67f74bccf3edfb
#
_cell.length_a   1.000
_cell.length_b   1.000
_cell.length_c   1.000
_cell.angle_alpha   90.00
_cell.angle_beta   90.00
_cell.angle_gamma   90.00
#
_symmetry.space_group_name_H-M   'P 1'
#
loop_
_entity.id
_entity.type
_entity.pdbx_description
1 polymer ?
#
loop_
_entity_poly.entity_id
_entity_poly.type
_entity_poly.pdbx_seq_one_letter_code
_entity_poly.pdbx_strand_id
1 'polypeptide(L)'
;ENNGIARVGIAAKKEANSYFRKFITAVVGEGFEKKIIGWQAGPIPLYDPKLKSTTKDGNVLLVGDAATMVKAPTLGGINQSLIGAEAAAAAITENKNYEGLWKKKMGTDLYLSLLMRKAMERFSNSDYNQLVATFKKEKNKAILESYDRDEPRKFALKLLLKEPKLILLATKAWF
;
A
#
# COMPACT_ATOMS: atom_id res chain seq x y z
N GLU A 1 14.29 15.36 -14.40
CA GLU A 1 15.29 14.56 -15.14
C GLU A 1 16.37 14.11 -14.15
N ASN A 2 16.61 12.83 -14.08
CA ASN A 2 17.56 12.23 -13.12
C ASN A 2 18.89 11.93 -13.85
N ASN A 3 19.52 12.97 -14.42
CA ASN A 3 20.79 12.88 -15.15
C ASN A 3 20.83 11.75 -16.22
N GLY A 4 19.74 11.59 -16.96
CA GLY A 4 19.61 10.53 -17.98
C GLY A 4 19.38 9.12 -17.42
N ILE A 5 19.19 8.95 -16.10
CA ILE A 5 18.91 7.66 -15.45
C ILE A 5 17.42 7.53 -15.20
N ALA A 6 16.82 6.44 -15.67
CA ALA A 6 15.44 6.07 -15.37
C ALA A 6 15.40 4.86 -14.43
N ARG A 7 14.49 4.88 -13.46
CA ARG A 7 14.14 3.69 -12.67
C ARG A 7 12.90 3.06 -13.26
N VAL A 8 13.02 1.81 -13.64
CA VAL A 8 11.92 1.03 -14.22
C VAL A 8 11.73 -0.21 -13.37
N GLY A 9 10.49 -0.47 -12.95
CA GLY A 9 10.21 -1.60 -12.07
C GLY A 9 8.76 -2.04 -12.16
N ILE A 10 8.52 -3.23 -11.65
CA ILE A 10 7.17 -3.77 -11.45
C ILE A 10 7.07 -4.38 -10.05
N ALA A 11 5.85 -4.55 -9.58
CA ALA A 11 5.53 -5.39 -8.43
C ALA A 11 4.59 -6.51 -8.88
N ALA A 12 4.92 -7.76 -8.55
CA ALA A 12 4.11 -8.92 -8.88
C ALA A 12 4.11 -9.91 -7.72
N LYS A 13 3.01 -10.67 -7.56
CA LYS A 13 2.89 -11.70 -6.52
C LYS A 13 3.81 -12.90 -6.76
N LYS A 14 4.00 -13.25 -8.00
CA LYS A 14 4.83 -14.41 -8.45
C LYS A 14 5.51 -14.04 -9.76
N GLU A 15 6.57 -14.74 -10.11
CA GLU A 15 7.27 -14.63 -11.39
C GLU A 15 7.65 -13.18 -11.78
N ALA A 16 7.97 -12.33 -10.79
CA ALA A 16 8.25 -10.91 -11.02
C ALA A 16 9.32 -10.69 -12.11
N ASN A 17 10.36 -11.54 -12.17
CA ASN A 17 11.41 -11.44 -13.18
C ASN A 17 10.88 -11.70 -14.61
N SER A 18 9.99 -12.69 -14.81
CA SER A 18 9.38 -12.98 -16.10
C SER A 18 8.52 -11.81 -16.60
N TYR A 19 7.66 -11.28 -15.72
CA TYR A 19 6.84 -10.10 -16.03
C TYR A 19 7.70 -8.86 -16.29
N PHE A 20 8.75 -8.67 -15.49
CA PHE A 20 9.66 -7.54 -15.65
C PHE A 20 10.35 -7.58 -17.02
N ARG A 21 10.88 -8.73 -17.43
CA ARG A 21 11.54 -8.86 -18.74
C ARG A 21 10.60 -8.55 -19.89
N LYS A 22 9.38 -9.07 -19.89
CA LYS A 22 8.35 -8.73 -20.89
C LYS A 22 8.05 -7.23 -20.91
N PHE A 23 7.87 -6.63 -19.74
CA PHE A 23 7.57 -5.21 -19.61
C PHE A 23 8.72 -4.34 -20.09
N ILE A 24 9.95 -4.59 -19.63
CA ILE A 24 11.10 -3.76 -19.99
C ILE A 24 11.45 -3.88 -21.48
N THR A 25 11.30 -5.07 -22.08
CA THR A 25 11.47 -5.24 -23.52
C THR A 25 10.46 -4.40 -24.31
N ALA A 26 9.19 -4.36 -23.86
CA ALA A 26 8.17 -3.55 -24.52
C ALA A 26 8.42 -2.04 -24.40
N VAL A 27 9.04 -1.57 -23.30
CA VAL A 27 9.25 -0.13 -23.03
C VAL A 27 10.59 0.37 -23.58
N VAL A 28 11.65 -0.41 -23.43
CA VAL A 28 13.03 0.00 -23.75
C VAL A 28 13.54 -0.66 -25.03
N GLY A 29 12.96 -1.78 -25.44
CA GLY A 29 13.37 -2.59 -26.58
C GLY A 29 14.30 -3.74 -26.20
N GLU A 30 14.63 -4.57 -27.18
CA GLU A 30 15.61 -5.66 -27.02
C GLU A 30 17.01 -5.11 -26.73
N GLY A 31 17.80 -5.91 -26.03
CA GLY A 31 19.15 -5.51 -25.62
C GLY A 31 19.20 -4.48 -24.48
N PHE A 32 18.10 -4.32 -23.77
CA PHE A 32 18.01 -3.42 -22.60
C PHE A 32 19.05 -3.75 -21.52
N GLU A 33 19.51 -5.01 -21.46
CA GLU A 33 20.50 -5.47 -20.49
C GLU A 33 21.79 -4.64 -20.54
N LYS A 34 22.18 -4.19 -21.72
CA LYS A 34 23.37 -3.34 -21.92
C LYS A 34 23.21 -1.91 -21.34
N LYS A 35 21.98 -1.51 -21.05
CA LYS A 35 21.66 -0.18 -20.51
C LYS A 35 21.44 -0.20 -18.99
N ILE A 36 21.50 -1.39 -18.37
CA ILE A 36 21.28 -1.52 -16.92
C ILE A 36 22.54 -1.10 -16.18
N ILE A 37 22.37 -0.14 -15.28
CA ILE A 37 23.44 0.32 -14.39
C ILE A 37 23.30 -0.24 -12.96
N GLY A 38 22.18 -0.84 -12.63
CA GLY A 38 21.97 -1.48 -11.33
C GLY A 38 20.62 -2.19 -11.23
N TRP A 39 20.57 -3.18 -10.36
CA TRP A 39 19.39 -3.96 -10.05
C TRP A 39 19.01 -3.80 -8.57
N GLN A 40 17.73 -3.66 -8.33
CA GLN A 40 17.16 -3.70 -6.99
C GLN A 40 15.91 -4.58 -7.01
N ALA A 41 15.84 -5.55 -6.13
CA ALA A 41 14.67 -6.41 -5.95
C ALA A 41 14.56 -6.82 -4.49
N GLY A 42 13.33 -7.03 -4.03
CA GLY A 42 13.06 -7.50 -2.67
C GLY A 42 11.59 -7.83 -2.48
N PRO A 43 11.25 -8.66 -1.50
CA PRO A 43 9.87 -8.88 -1.10
C PRO A 43 9.33 -7.63 -0.40
N ILE A 44 8.07 -7.28 -0.69
CA ILE A 44 7.33 -6.27 0.04
C ILE A 44 6.21 -6.97 0.79
N PRO A 45 6.16 -6.93 2.11
CA PRO A 45 5.13 -7.60 2.88
C PRO A 45 3.78 -6.90 2.68
N LEU A 46 2.69 -7.65 2.77
CA LEU A 46 1.37 -7.08 2.95
C LEU A 46 1.07 -6.99 4.45
N TYR A 47 0.32 -5.97 4.84
CA TYR A 47 -0.10 -5.80 6.23
C TYR A 47 -0.74 -7.07 6.78
N ASP A 48 -0.23 -7.57 7.89
CA ASP A 48 -0.79 -8.70 8.64
C ASP A 48 -1.29 -8.21 10.00
N PRO A 49 -2.63 -8.11 10.21
CA PRO A 49 -3.19 -7.66 11.48
C PRO A 49 -2.93 -8.63 12.66
N LYS A 50 -2.50 -9.87 12.38
CA LYS A 50 -2.19 -10.89 13.39
C LYS A 50 -0.74 -10.83 13.84
N LEU A 51 0.14 -10.22 13.05
CA LEU A 51 1.55 -10.08 13.41
C LEU A 51 1.69 -9.20 14.66
N LYS A 52 2.43 -9.71 15.64
CA LYS A 52 2.86 -8.90 16.79
C LYS A 52 4.11 -8.13 16.44
N SER A 53 4.05 -6.82 16.63
CA SER A 53 5.20 -5.93 16.36
C SER A 53 6.16 -5.79 17.55
N THR A 54 5.93 -6.56 18.61
CA THR A 54 6.80 -6.62 19.78
C THR A 54 6.92 -8.06 20.29
N THR A 55 8.05 -8.40 20.87
CA THR A 55 8.23 -9.67 21.58
C THR A 55 7.41 -9.69 22.89
N LYS A 56 7.20 -10.89 23.46
CA LYS A 56 6.41 -11.05 24.69
C LYS A 56 6.99 -10.29 25.88
N ASP A 57 8.32 -10.23 25.96
CA ASP A 57 9.07 -9.50 27.00
C ASP A 57 9.19 -7.99 26.70
N GLY A 58 8.73 -7.53 25.52
CA GLY A 58 8.78 -6.12 25.12
C GLY A 58 10.15 -5.62 24.68
N ASN A 59 11.17 -6.46 24.65
CA ASN A 59 12.57 -6.04 24.41
C ASN A 59 12.89 -5.80 22.92
N VAL A 60 12.09 -6.33 21.98
CA VAL A 60 12.27 -6.12 20.55
C VAL A 60 11.03 -5.45 19.99
N LEU A 61 11.22 -4.35 19.28
CA LEU A 61 10.17 -3.61 18.55
C LEU A 61 10.44 -3.70 17.05
N LEU A 62 9.46 -4.19 16.28
CA LEU A 62 9.51 -4.22 14.83
C LEU A 62 8.87 -2.96 14.29
N VAL A 63 9.48 -2.33 13.27
CA VAL A 63 9.01 -1.09 12.66
C VAL A 63 9.03 -1.24 11.13
N GLY A 64 8.15 -0.55 10.44
CA GLY A 64 8.10 -0.53 8.99
C GLY A 64 7.77 -1.89 8.37
N ASP A 65 8.47 -2.25 7.31
CA ASP A 65 8.25 -3.50 6.58
C ASP A 65 8.42 -4.73 7.46
N ALA A 66 9.34 -4.71 8.43
CA ALA A 66 9.51 -5.79 9.39
C ALA A 66 8.26 -6.03 10.26
N ALA A 67 7.47 -4.98 10.49
CA ALA A 67 6.17 -5.05 11.18
C ALA A 67 4.99 -5.08 10.20
N THR A 68 5.23 -5.33 8.92
CA THR A 68 4.23 -5.29 7.83
C THR A 68 3.45 -3.96 7.74
N MET A 69 4.03 -2.85 8.16
CA MET A 69 3.41 -1.52 8.14
C MET A 69 3.40 -0.94 6.74
N VAL A 70 2.73 -1.61 5.80
CA VAL A 70 2.70 -1.29 4.37
C VAL A 70 1.28 -1.15 3.88
N LYS A 71 1.00 -0.11 3.10
CA LYS A 71 -0.29 0.06 2.41
C LYS A 71 -0.42 -0.94 1.28
N ALA A 72 -1.29 -1.92 1.44
CA ALA A 72 -1.39 -3.05 0.53
C ALA A 72 -1.68 -2.69 -0.94
N PRO A 73 -2.52 -1.68 -1.31
CA PRO A 73 -2.78 -1.37 -2.71
C PRO A 73 -1.59 -0.74 -3.44
N THR A 74 -0.82 0.11 -2.75
CA THR A 74 0.25 0.91 -3.36
C THR A 74 1.65 0.42 -3.02
N LEU A 75 1.77 -0.53 -2.09
CA LEU A 75 3.02 -1.05 -1.53
C LEU A 75 3.91 0.05 -0.91
N GLY A 76 3.31 1.19 -0.56
CA GLY A 76 4.00 2.29 0.11
C GLY A 76 4.07 2.06 1.62
N GLY A 77 5.25 2.29 2.22
CA GLY A 77 5.50 2.08 3.65
C GLY A 77 6.29 3.20 4.35
N ILE A 78 6.79 4.20 3.61
CA ILE A 78 7.68 5.24 4.20
C ILE A 78 6.97 6.01 5.32
N ASN A 79 5.80 6.57 5.08
CA ASN A 79 5.05 7.30 6.11
C ASN A 79 4.67 6.40 7.28
N GLN A 80 4.26 5.16 6.99
CA GLN A 80 3.92 4.17 8.01
C GLN A 80 5.13 3.80 8.88
N SER A 81 6.30 3.69 8.25
CA SER A 81 7.56 3.45 8.98
C SER A 81 7.92 4.61 9.90
N LEU A 82 7.73 5.86 9.45
CA LEU A 82 7.97 7.05 10.28
C LEU A 82 7.00 7.11 11.48
N ILE A 83 5.71 6.85 11.25
CA ILE A 83 4.71 6.76 12.33
C ILE A 83 5.05 5.64 13.31
N GLY A 84 5.49 4.49 12.80
CA GLY A 84 5.94 3.35 13.62
C GLY A 84 7.18 3.69 14.44
N ALA A 85 8.15 4.39 13.85
CA ALA A 85 9.37 4.84 14.54
C ALA A 85 9.05 5.85 15.66
N GLU A 86 8.16 6.82 15.40
CA GLU A 86 7.70 7.76 16.42
C GLU A 86 7.00 7.04 17.58
N ALA A 87 6.15 6.05 17.27
CA ALA A 87 5.50 5.24 18.30
C ALA A 87 6.50 4.40 19.10
N ALA A 88 7.55 3.86 18.47
CA ALA A 88 8.61 3.11 19.13
C ALA A 88 9.42 4.01 20.06
N ALA A 89 9.79 5.20 19.59
CA ALA A 89 10.50 6.19 20.42
C ALA A 89 9.68 6.55 21.67
N ALA A 90 8.39 6.89 21.51
CA ALA A 90 7.51 7.20 22.65
C ALA A 90 7.32 6.00 23.60
N ALA A 91 7.26 4.77 23.06
CA ALA A 91 7.18 3.58 23.89
C ALA A 91 8.41 3.40 24.78
N ILE A 92 9.60 3.64 24.23
CA ILE A 92 10.88 3.51 24.96
C ILE A 92 11.04 4.63 25.99
N THR A 93 10.82 5.89 25.58
CA THR A 93 11.09 7.04 26.45
C THR A 93 10.04 7.27 27.53
N GLU A 94 8.78 6.89 27.25
CA GLU A 94 7.64 7.14 28.12
C GLU A 94 7.05 5.84 28.74
N ASN A 95 7.70 4.71 28.52
CA ASN A 95 7.26 3.38 28.96
C ASN A 95 5.79 3.07 28.56
N LYS A 96 5.43 3.37 27.32
CA LYS A 96 4.08 3.18 26.78
C LYS A 96 3.97 1.90 25.96
N ASN A 97 2.75 1.42 25.78
CA ASN A 97 2.45 0.27 24.93
C ASN A 97 2.67 0.60 23.45
N TYR A 98 3.74 0.10 22.86
CA TYR A 98 4.12 0.31 21.47
C TYR A 98 3.01 -0.06 20.48
N GLU A 99 2.47 -1.29 20.59
CA GLU A 99 1.41 -1.73 19.68
C GLU A 99 0.15 -0.86 19.76
N GLY A 100 -0.25 -0.45 20.96
CA GLY A 100 -1.37 0.45 21.17
C GLY A 100 -1.15 1.81 20.50
N LEU A 101 0.07 2.36 20.61
CA LEU A 101 0.41 3.66 20.04
C LEU A 101 0.29 3.67 18.51
N TRP A 102 0.97 2.78 17.80
CA TRP A 102 0.94 2.81 16.36
C TRP A 102 -0.40 2.32 15.78
N LYS A 103 -1.04 1.30 16.41
CA LYS A 103 -2.37 0.82 15.98
C LYS A 103 -3.43 1.91 16.09
N LYS A 104 -3.40 2.73 17.11
CA LYS A 104 -4.29 3.89 17.26
C LYS A 104 -4.10 4.91 16.13
N LYS A 105 -2.85 5.13 15.69
CA LYS A 105 -2.53 6.10 14.62
C LYS A 105 -2.90 5.60 13.23
N MET A 106 -2.55 4.36 12.87
CA MET A 106 -2.64 3.88 11.49
C MET A 106 -3.22 2.46 11.31
N GLY A 107 -3.52 1.73 12.39
CA GLY A 107 -3.95 0.33 12.29
C GLY A 107 -5.23 0.15 11.46
N THR A 108 -6.20 1.04 11.64
CA THR A 108 -7.45 1.01 10.86
C THR A 108 -7.21 1.29 9.38
N ASP A 109 -6.33 2.26 9.05
CA ASP A 109 -6.03 2.61 7.67
C ASP A 109 -5.27 1.50 6.95
N LEU A 110 -4.34 0.83 7.64
CA LEU A 110 -3.66 -0.36 7.12
C LEU A 110 -4.64 -1.52 6.87
N TYR A 111 -5.57 -1.74 7.79
CA TYR A 111 -6.58 -2.79 7.62
C TYR A 111 -7.53 -2.49 6.46
N LEU A 112 -8.03 -1.25 6.34
CA LEU A 112 -8.84 -0.83 5.18
C LEU A 112 -8.06 -0.98 3.87
N SER A 113 -6.79 -0.59 3.86
CA SER A 113 -5.90 -0.78 2.71
C SER A 113 -5.77 -2.26 2.33
N LEU A 114 -5.67 -3.16 3.32
CA LEU A 114 -5.64 -4.61 3.07
C LEU A 114 -6.95 -5.10 2.44
N LEU A 115 -8.10 -4.65 2.95
CA LEU A 115 -9.40 -5.00 2.37
C LEU A 115 -9.55 -4.48 0.92
N MET A 116 -9.12 -3.26 0.66
CA MET A 116 -9.09 -2.70 -0.70
C MET A 116 -8.25 -3.58 -1.62
N ARG A 117 -7.06 -3.99 -1.21
CA ARG A 117 -6.20 -4.88 -1.99
C ARG A 117 -6.87 -6.21 -2.28
N LYS A 118 -7.48 -6.85 -1.28
CA LYS A 118 -8.19 -8.12 -1.44
C LYS A 118 -9.35 -8.00 -2.46
N ALA A 119 -10.11 -6.90 -2.42
CA ALA A 119 -11.15 -6.64 -3.40
C ALA A 119 -10.55 -6.46 -4.81
N MET A 120 -9.52 -5.61 -4.95
CA MET A 120 -8.89 -5.34 -6.24
C MET A 120 -8.30 -6.59 -6.89
N GLU A 121 -7.81 -7.54 -6.11
CA GLU A 121 -7.28 -8.81 -6.65
C GLU A 121 -8.36 -9.70 -7.30
N ARG A 122 -9.63 -9.42 -7.03
CA ARG A 122 -10.79 -10.12 -7.60
C ARG A 122 -11.52 -9.30 -8.66
N PHE A 123 -11.02 -8.10 -8.98
CA PHE A 123 -11.65 -7.25 -9.98
C PHE A 123 -11.43 -7.79 -11.39
N SER A 124 -12.49 -7.80 -12.15
CA SER A 124 -12.45 -7.92 -13.60
C SER A 124 -12.03 -6.60 -14.25
N ASN A 125 -11.72 -6.61 -15.54
CA ASN A 125 -11.48 -5.39 -16.30
C ASN A 125 -12.68 -4.43 -16.26
N SER A 126 -13.91 -4.96 -16.25
CA SER A 126 -15.13 -4.15 -16.12
C SER A 126 -15.18 -3.44 -14.75
N ASP A 127 -14.80 -4.10 -13.66
CA ASP A 127 -14.75 -3.49 -12.33
C ASP A 127 -13.71 -2.35 -12.27
N TYR A 128 -12.52 -2.56 -12.87
CA TYR A 128 -11.51 -1.51 -12.96
C TYR A 128 -12.00 -0.33 -13.81
N ASN A 129 -12.66 -0.58 -14.94
CA ASN A 129 -13.23 0.47 -15.76
C ASN A 129 -14.31 1.27 -15.00
N GLN A 130 -15.17 0.58 -14.24
CA GLN A 130 -16.17 1.23 -13.39
C GLN A 130 -15.51 2.07 -12.29
N LEU A 131 -14.47 1.57 -11.65
CA LEU A 131 -13.71 2.29 -10.62
C LEU A 131 -13.11 3.57 -11.19
N VAL A 132 -12.42 3.48 -12.33
CA VAL A 132 -11.82 4.63 -13.02
C VAL A 132 -12.91 5.65 -13.44
N ALA A 133 -14.01 5.19 -14.04
CA ALA A 133 -15.12 6.07 -14.42
C ALA A 133 -15.75 6.78 -13.21
N THR A 134 -15.83 6.09 -12.07
CA THR A 134 -16.34 6.66 -10.81
C THR A 134 -15.40 7.76 -10.29
N PHE A 135 -14.09 7.53 -10.30
CA PHE A 135 -13.12 8.51 -9.80
C PHE A 135 -12.86 9.67 -10.75
N LYS A 136 -13.17 9.54 -12.03
CA LYS A 136 -13.14 10.66 -13.00
C LYS A 136 -14.23 11.71 -12.77
N LYS A 137 -15.29 11.40 -12.01
CA LYS A 137 -16.34 12.40 -11.71
C LYS A 137 -15.75 13.50 -10.82
N GLU A 138 -15.92 14.77 -11.20
CA GLU A 138 -15.35 15.91 -10.50
C GLU A 138 -15.68 15.93 -9.00
N LYS A 139 -16.92 15.60 -8.62
CA LYS A 139 -17.34 15.50 -7.21
C LYS A 139 -16.53 14.47 -6.40
N ASN A 140 -16.09 13.37 -7.02
CA ASN A 140 -15.34 12.33 -6.38
C ASN A 140 -13.84 12.66 -6.37
N LYS A 141 -13.34 13.24 -7.46
CA LYS A 141 -12.00 13.77 -7.55
C LYS A 141 -11.74 14.80 -6.47
N ALA A 142 -12.65 15.77 -6.28
CA ALA A 142 -12.56 16.76 -5.21
C ALA A 142 -12.48 16.14 -3.80
N ILE A 143 -13.19 15.00 -3.55
CA ILE A 143 -13.06 14.28 -2.29
C ILE A 143 -11.65 13.71 -2.16
N LEU A 144 -11.15 13.03 -3.19
CA LEU A 144 -9.82 12.40 -3.13
C LEU A 144 -8.70 13.43 -2.99
N GLU A 145 -8.83 14.60 -3.60
CA GLU A 145 -7.86 15.71 -3.50
C GLU A 145 -7.88 16.41 -2.15
N SER A 146 -9.02 16.38 -1.43
CA SER A 146 -9.16 17.03 -0.12
C SER A 146 -8.70 16.19 1.07
N TYR A 147 -8.30 14.94 0.85
CA TYR A 147 -7.83 14.03 1.91
C TYR A 147 -6.49 13.40 1.57
N ASP A 148 -5.70 13.10 2.61
CA ASP A 148 -4.50 12.32 2.42
C ASP A 148 -4.85 10.87 2.01
N ARG A 149 -4.23 10.41 0.93
CA ARG A 149 -4.38 9.03 0.43
C ARG A 149 -3.93 7.97 1.43
N ASP A 150 -3.16 8.37 2.43
CA ASP A 150 -2.64 7.49 3.47
C ASP A 150 -3.63 7.28 4.61
N GLU A 151 -4.74 8.04 4.61
CA GLU A 151 -5.80 7.97 5.61
C GLU A 151 -7.16 7.61 4.99
N PRO A 152 -7.31 6.42 4.37
CA PRO A 152 -8.54 6.03 3.68
C PRO A 152 -9.79 6.06 4.57
N ARG A 153 -9.66 5.88 5.89
CA ARG A 153 -10.78 6.00 6.84
C ARG A 153 -11.48 7.36 6.78
N LYS A 154 -10.75 8.43 6.46
CA LYS A 154 -11.30 9.80 6.47
C LYS A 154 -12.22 10.08 5.27
N PHE A 155 -11.99 9.45 4.13
CA PHE A 155 -12.78 9.69 2.92
C PHE A 155 -13.62 8.50 2.46
N ALA A 156 -13.28 7.27 2.86
CA ALA A 156 -13.94 6.06 2.38
C ALA A 156 -15.46 6.11 2.62
N LEU A 157 -15.91 6.46 3.82
CA LEU A 157 -17.33 6.56 4.14
C LEU A 157 -18.04 7.60 3.27
N LYS A 158 -17.46 8.79 3.11
CA LYS A 158 -18.03 9.85 2.24
C LYS A 158 -18.16 9.38 0.80
N LEU A 159 -17.13 8.67 0.32
CA LEU A 159 -17.12 8.17 -1.04
C LEU A 159 -18.17 7.07 -1.24
N LEU A 160 -18.30 6.13 -0.29
CA LEU A 160 -19.31 5.07 -0.33
C LEU A 160 -20.74 5.63 -0.26
N LEU A 161 -20.99 6.65 0.54
CA LEU A 161 -22.30 7.32 0.62
C LEU A 161 -22.66 8.04 -0.70
N LYS A 162 -21.70 8.64 -1.37
CA LYS A 162 -21.92 9.33 -2.65
C LYS A 162 -22.00 8.39 -3.85
N GLU A 163 -21.35 7.26 -3.78
CA GLU A 163 -21.24 6.25 -4.85
C GLU A 163 -21.54 4.84 -4.30
N PRO A 164 -22.80 4.51 -4.02
CA PRO A 164 -23.17 3.21 -3.45
C PRO A 164 -22.68 2.00 -4.26
N LYS A 165 -22.48 2.16 -5.58
CA LYS A 165 -21.91 1.12 -6.45
C LYS A 165 -20.52 0.66 -5.99
N LEU A 166 -19.76 1.50 -5.29
CA LEU A 166 -18.47 1.10 -4.72
C LEU A 166 -18.62 0.07 -3.61
N ILE A 167 -19.78 0.00 -2.95
CA ILE A 167 -20.05 -1.02 -1.94
C ILE A 167 -20.00 -2.41 -2.58
N LEU A 168 -20.61 -2.58 -3.77
CA LEU A 168 -20.57 -3.85 -4.51
C LEU A 168 -19.14 -4.27 -4.87
N LEU A 169 -18.27 -3.31 -5.20
CA LEU A 169 -16.86 -3.60 -5.43
C LEU A 169 -16.14 -3.95 -4.12
N ALA A 170 -16.47 -3.27 -3.03
CA ALA A 170 -15.86 -3.53 -1.73
C ALA A 170 -16.22 -4.93 -1.18
N THR A 171 -17.45 -5.45 -1.43
CA THR A 171 -17.85 -6.80 -0.99
C THR A 171 -16.97 -7.90 -1.57
N LYS A 172 -16.31 -7.67 -2.72
CA LYS A 172 -15.36 -8.62 -3.30
C LYS A 172 -14.13 -8.89 -2.41
N ALA A 173 -13.93 -8.14 -1.33
CA ALA A 173 -12.88 -8.43 -0.35
C ALA A 173 -13.16 -9.71 0.46
N TRP A 174 -14.43 -10.14 0.55
CA TRP A 174 -14.87 -11.26 1.39
C TRP A 174 -15.26 -12.53 0.60
N PHE A 175 -15.64 -12.42 -0.65
CA PHE A 175 -16.01 -13.52 -1.53
C PHE A 175 -14.95 -13.77 -2.59
#